data_d8bceeda1f2f13fd6b499ade722c7028
#
_entry.id   d8bceeda1f2f13fd6b499ade722c7028
#
_cell.length_a   1.000
_cell.length_b   1.000
_cell.length_c   1.000
_cell.angle_alpha   90.00
_cell.angle_beta   90.00
_cell.angle_gamma   90.00
#
_symmetry.space_group_name_H-M   'P 1'
#
loop_
_entity.id
_entity.type
_entity.pdbx_description
1 polymer ?
#
loop_
_entity_poly.entity_id
_entity_poly.type
_entity_poly.pdbx_seq_one_letter_code
_entity_poly.pdbx_strand_id
1 'polypeptide(L)'
;MLAYNRAVVIELRTRLTKLFASLGLSRSASQLHVYTFSSFAKRVCGDTALSECEMNEWEGVLLDTIKKKPNDVRAAMPDLQYVFIDEFQDITQTRLDAMFGLKKIYNGLTFFTIGDKNQSIYGFEKKESMDPNYYYKQLYETLHPQKMEMYINYRSYPKIPEEANRYLPEDSRPPVICKNDKKNEPKSEYVYIYQDNRDWSKDFGGYVLWLKEQGVTDLAVFFRTNNEVYHGYSLIKALNLPGIRIRIQGASTCELYRMREIFAVLTLLDTECNKKIKLENNQTEYELKEKIAYWMSQRPNWDSFYMDFAFVLILDYLDFALTDEESHTYGDMADSIRKTLKEDNPQLYKLYDDERFQNRRILLDQQLNVVLTTMHKVKGLEFDAVIITPSVTSLPFNPTEDIDESIPLSPKDIEQIEEERRLLYVAYTRAKKYLFVYKGNRERAVENMQRFTSLEDQWGIRERKVGLDNYNIGFNARFKFHGNKAIAYNVRKNDPVIIKRYIGMDKIGRPFTTYNIIHNGSIVGQLSRSSSIDHRMRTNNIELLTGFFVSDVFYWSYQDTLDADKRKEKEFLKNPAKFNFKKPEPFATKWCEDARKQGYVFIVDIAGYGK
;
A
#
# COMPACT_ATOMS: atom_id res chain seq x y z
N MET A 1 12.12 -15.09 -12.50
CA MET A 1 10.80 -15.26 -11.86
C MET A 1 9.96 -14.01 -12.12
N LEU A 2 8.68 -14.18 -12.47
CA LEU A 2 7.74 -13.08 -12.71
C LEU A 2 6.64 -13.12 -11.66
N ALA A 3 6.40 -11.99 -11.02
CA ALA A 3 5.34 -11.84 -10.03
C ALA A 3 4.38 -10.71 -10.42
N TYR A 4 3.17 -10.75 -9.89
CA TYR A 4 2.12 -9.82 -10.26
C TYR A 4 2.44 -8.39 -9.80
N ASN A 5 2.92 -8.21 -8.58
CA ASN A 5 3.18 -6.90 -8.01
C ASN A 5 4.61 -6.76 -7.43
N ARG A 6 5.01 -5.52 -7.22
CA ARG A 6 6.35 -5.17 -6.74
C ARG A 6 6.64 -5.67 -5.32
N ALA A 7 5.64 -5.67 -4.44
CA ALA A 7 5.80 -6.13 -3.07
C ALA A 7 6.17 -7.62 -3.02
N VAL A 8 5.51 -8.44 -3.83
CA VAL A 8 5.83 -9.87 -3.95
C VAL A 8 7.24 -10.09 -4.52
N VAL A 9 7.67 -9.28 -5.49
CA VAL A 9 9.04 -9.35 -6.04
C VAL A 9 10.08 -9.15 -4.95
N ILE A 10 9.90 -8.17 -4.08
CA ILE A 10 10.83 -7.85 -3.00
C ILE A 10 10.86 -8.99 -1.96
N GLU A 11 9.68 -9.45 -1.56
CA GLU A 11 9.56 -10.56 -0.60
C GLU A 11 10.24 -11.83 -1.14
N LEU A 12 9.98 -12.17 -2.39
CA LEU A 12 10.60 -13.33 -3.05
C LEU A 12 12.12 -13.20 -3.14
N ARG A 13 12.65 -12.04 -3.50
CA ARG A 13 14.09 -11.79 -3.51
C ARG A 13 14.68 -12.01 -2.12
N THR A 14 14.08 -11.42 -1.09
CA THR A 14 14.55 -11.56 0.29
C THR A 14 14.55 -13.02 0.74
N ARG A 15 13.44 -13.75 0.52
CA ARG A 15 13.32 -15.17 0.89
C ARG A 15 14.31 -16.04 0.13
N LEU A 16 14.45 -15.83 -1.18
CA LEU A 16 15.38 -16.59 -2.02
C LEU A 16 16.84 -16.32 -1.62
N THR A 17 17.20 -15.06 -1.36
CA THR A 17 18.55 -14.73 -0.88
C THR A 17 18.87 -15.44 0.44
N LYS A 18 17.95 -15.41 1.42
CA LYS A 18 18.11 -16.13 2.68
C LYS A 18 18.21 -17.64 2.48
N LEU A 19 17.36 -18.22 1.62
CA LEU A 19 17.39 -19.65 1.30
C LEU A 19 18.72 -20.06 0.65
N PHE A 20 19.18 -19.32 -0.34
CA PHE A 20 20.43 -19.61 -1.02
C PHE A 20 21.65 -19.45 -0.07
N ALA A 21 21.61 -18.47 0.83
CA ALA A 21 22.63 -18.30 1.85
C ALA A 21 22.66 -19.51 2.80
N SER A 22 21.49 -19.97 3.28
CA SER A 22 21.39 -21.14 4.16
C SER A 22 21.87 -22.44 3.51
N LEU A 23 21.83 -22.51 2.17
CA LEU A 23 22.34 -23.65 1.39
C LEU A 23 23.81 -23.51 0.97
N GLY A 24 24.50 -22.44 1.38
CA GLY A 24 25.88 -22.16 0.94
C GLY A 24 26.00 -21.74 -0.53
N LEU A 25 24.89 -21.31 -1.16
CA LEU A 25 24.79 -20.98 -2.58
C LEU A 25 24.64 -19.48 -2.84
N SER A 26 25.18 -18.62 -1.99
CA SER A 26 25.03 -17.15 -2.07
C SER A 26 25.41 -16.56 -3.44
N ARG A 27 26.46 -17.10 -4.08
CA ARG A 27 26.86 -16.67 -5.43
C ARG A 27 25.77 -16.96 -6.48
N SER A 28 25.05 -18.06 -6.35
CA SER A 28 23.95 -18.40 -7.27
C SER A 28 22.71 -17.52 -7.05
N ALA A 29 22.53 -16.92 -5.88
CA ALA A 29 21.45 -15.98 -5.62
C ALA A 29 21.52 -14.73 -6.50
N SER A 30 22.72 -14.27 -6.88
CA SER A 30 22.92 -13.11 -7.78
C SER A 30 22.47 -13.39 -9.22
N GLN A 31 22.36 -14.65 -9.62
CA GLN A 31 21.87 -15.06 -10.93
C GLN A 31 20.36 -15.16 -11.04
N LEU A 32 19.65 -15.06 -9.89
CA LEU A 32 18.19 -15.09 -9.88
C LEU A 32 17.61 -13.74 -10.26
N HIS A 33 16.87 -13.73 -11.33
CA HIS A 33 16.15 -12.55 -11.79
C HIS A 33 14.69 -12.62 -11.34
N VAL A 34 14.27 -11.70 -10.48
CA VAL A 34 12.88 -11.58 -10.00
C VAL A 34 12.33 -10.22 -10.43
N TYR A 35 11.28 -10.23 -11.24
CA TYR A 35 10.68 -9.04 -11.85
C TYR A 35 9.17 -9.02 -11.72
N THR A 36 8.55 -7.84 -11.79
CA THR A 36 7.17 -7.72 -12.27
C THR A 36 7.17 -7.81 -13.80
N PHE A 37 6.00 -8.03 -14.43
CA PHE A 37 5.92 -8.00 -15.90
C PHE A 37 6.40 -6.67 -16.48
N SER A 38 6.03 -5.54 -15.85
CA SER A 38 6.49 -4.22 -16.31
C SER A 38 8.01 -4.03 -16.14
N SER A 39 8.60 -4.50 -15.02
CA SER A 39 10.06 -4.42 -14.86
C SER A 39 10.82 -5.40 -15.76
N PHE A 40 10.20 -6.51 -16.13
CA PHE A 40 10.73 -7.40 -17.17
C PHE A 40 10.67 -6.75 -18.56
N ALA A 41 9.55 -6.07 -18.89
CA ALA A 41 9.46 -5.28 -20.10
C ALA A 41 10.59 -4.24 -20.20
N LYS A 42 10.84 -3.53 -19.10
CA LYS A 42 11.96 -2.56 -19.02
C LYS A 42 13.32 -3.23 -19.26
N ARG A 43 13.55 -4.41 -18.71
CA ARG A 43 14.79 -5.17 -18.89
C ARG A 43 15.00 -5.60 -20.36
N VAL A 44 13.93 -6.03 -21.03
CA VAL A 44 13.98 -6.56 -22.39
C VAL A 44 13.98 -5.46 -23.44
N CYS A 45 13.12 -4.44 -23.30
CA CYS A 45 12.95 -3.39 -24.32
C CYS A 45 13.90 -2.21 -24.15
N GLY A 46 14.46 -2.02 -22.93
CA GLY A 46 15.31 -0.88 -22.59
C GLY A 46 14.54 0.42 -22.34
N ASP A 47 15.21 1.39 -21.70
CA ASP A 47 14.58 2.66 -21.32
C ASP A 47 14.16 3.52 -22.52
N THR A 48 14.91 3.48 -23.61
CA THR A 48 14.63 4.29 -24.82
C THR A 48 13.32 3.87 -25.47
N ALA A 49 13.05 2.56 -25.58
CA ALA A 49 11.82 2.06 -26.21
C ALA A 49 10.56 2.35 -25.36
N LEU A 50 10.71 2.50 -24.04
CA LEU A 50 9.61 2.74 -23.11
C LEU A 50 9.44 4.21 -22.71
N SER A 51 10.38 5.08 -23.08
CA SER A 51 10.40 6.49 -22.65
C SER A 51 9.20 7.30 -23.14
N GLU A 52 8.58 6.89 -24.24
CA GLU A 52 7.42 7.56 -24.84
C GLU A 52 6.07 6.96 -24.45
N CYS A 53 6.08 5.81 -23.73
CA CYS A 53 4.89 5.05 -23.35
C CYS A 53 4.56 5.23 -21.87
N GLU A 54 3.27 5.19 -21.53
CA GLU A 54 2.86 5.06 -20.14
C GLU A 54 3.15 3.65 -19.61
N MET A 55 3.33 3.51 -18.29
CA MET A 55 3.72 2.24 -17.67
C MET A 55 2.70 1.10 -17.92
N ASN A 56 1.43 1.43 -18.09
CA ASN A 56 0.36 0.50 -18.44
C ASN A 56 0.47 -0.07 -19.88
N GLU A 57 1.25 0.59 -20.76
CA GLU A 57 1.47 0.17 -22.13
C GLU A 57 2.71 -0.71 -22.30
N TRP A 58 3.59 -0.75 -21.29
CA TRP A 58 4.89 -1.45 -21.36
C TRP A 58 4.78 -2.94 -21.68
N GLU A 59 3.73 -3.60 -21.22
CA GLU A 59 3.51 -5.02 -21.51
C GLU A 59 3.13 -5.25 -22.97
N GLY A 60 2.42 -4.31 -23.59
CA GLY A 60 2.15 -4.31 -25.02
C GLY A 60 3.43 -4.13 -25.84
N VAL A 61 4.30 -3.20 -25.43
CA VAL A 61 5.61 -2.98 -26.06
C VAL A 61 6.50 -4.24 -25.92
N LEU A 62 6.47 -4.90 -24.76
CA LEU A 62 7.17 -6.18 -24.55
C LEU A 62 6.67 -7.25 -25.54
N LEU A 63 5.37 -7.43 -25.67
CA LEU A 63 4.78 -8.39 -26.59
C LEU A 63 5.15 -8.09 -28.05
N ASP A 64 5.14 -6.83 -28.44
CA ASP A 64 5.56 -6.39 -29.77
C ASP A 64 7.06 -6.65 -30.01
N THR A 65 7.91 -6.41 -29.01
CA THR A 65 9.34 -6.70 -29.08
C THR A 65 9.59 -8.19 -29.23
N ILE A 66 8.89 -9.03 -28.46
CA ILE A 66 8.96 -10.49 -28.56
C ILE A 66 8.58 -10.98 -29.98
N LYS A 67 7.53 -10.39 -30.57
CA LYS A 67 7.04 -10.77 -31.90
C LYS A 67 7.95 -10.28 -33.04
N LYS A 68 8.43 -9.04 -32.95
CA LYS A 68 9.10 -8.33 -34.06
C LYS A 68 10.63 -8.34 -33.97
N LYS A 69 11.20 -8.46 -32.76
CA LYS A 69 12.65 -8.34 -32.50
C LYS A 69 13.16 -9.47 -31.59
N PRO A 70 13.02 -10.74 -31.98
CA PRO A 70 13.42 -11.88 -31.12
C PRO A 70 14.93 -11.89 -30.80
N ASN A 71 15.77 -11.29 -31.61
CA ASN A 71 17.22 -11.20 -31.36
C ASN A 71 17.52 -10.20 -30.22
N ASP A 72 16.76 -9.10 -30.10
CA ASP A 72 16.93 -8.15 -28.99
C ASP A 72 16.54 -8.82 -27.66
N VAL A 73 15.49 -9.65 -27.68
CA VAL A 73 15.09 -10.46 -26.52
C VAL A 73 16.20 -11.44 -26.12
N ARG A 74 16.82 -12.15 -27.08
CA ARG A 74 17.93 -13.05 -26.80
C ARG A 74 19.16 -12.29 -26.27
N ALA A 75 19.47 -11.11 -26.80
CA ALA A 75 20.56 -10.29 -26.30
C ALA A 75 20.32 -9.80 -24.85
N ALA A 76 19.09 -9.46 -24.50
CA ALA A 76 18.73 -9.05 -23.15
C ALA A 76 18.73 -10.20 -22.13
N MET A 77 18.39 -11.43 -22.57
CA MET A 77 18.24 -12.63 -21.74
C MET A 77 18.86 -13.84 -22.43
N PRO A 78 20.21 -13.93 -22.61
CA PRO A 78 20.86 -14.92 -23.47
C PRO A 78 20.62 -16.37 -23.04
N ASP A 79 20.58 -16.65 -21.74
CA ASP A 79 20.54 -18.00 -21.17
C ASP A 79 19.22 -18.32 -20.48
N LEU A 80 18.09 -17.82 -21.00
CA LEU A 80 16.80 -18.02 -20.40
C LEU A 80 16.32 -19.47 -20.56
N GLN A 81 16.37 -20.26 -19.47
CA GLN A 81 16.00 -21.67 -19.45
C GLN A 81 14.71 -21.91 -18.65
N TYR A 82 14.48 -21.15 -17.60
CA TYR A 82 13.35 -21.32 -16.69
C TYR A 82 12.64 -20.00 -16.43
N VAL A 83 11.31 -20.01 -16.49
CA VAL A 83 10.47 -18.89 -16.09
C VAL A 83 9.45 -19.37 -15.09
N PHE A 84 9.49 -18.82 -13.87
CA PHE A 84 8.50 -19.06 -12.83
C PHE A 84 7.52 -17.88 -12.83
N ILE A 85 6.21 -18.17 -12.86
CA ILE A 85 5.14 -17.17 -12.81
C ILE A 85 4.28 -17.45 -11.60
N ASP A 86 4.24 -16.49 -10.70
CA ASP A 86 3.41 -16.51 -9.52
C ASP A 86 2.07 -15.81 -9.79
N GLU A 87 1.02 -16.17 -9.03
CA GLU A 87 -0.34 -15.62 -9.16
C GLU A 87 -0.88 -15.73 -10.60
N PHE A 88 -0.70 -16.89 -11.25
CA PHE A 88 -1.08 -17.09 -12.67
C PHE A 88 -2.55 -16.78 -12.94
N GLN A 89 -3.45 -16.94 -11.97
CA GLN A 89 -4.86 -16.61 -12.12
C GLN A 89 -5.14 -15.13 -12.44
N ASP A 90 -4.17 -14.24 -12.24
CA ASP A 90 -4.27 -12.82 -12.58
C ASP A 90 -3.64 -12.47 -13.93
N ILE A 91 -3.25 -13.47 -14.70
CA ILE A 91 -2.65 -13.25 -16.01
C ILE A 91 -3.63 -12.56 -16.96
N THR A 92 -3.13 -11.62 -17.75
CA THR A 92 -3.86 -10.98 -18.86
C THR A 92 -3.50 -11.68 -20.18
N GLN A 93 -4.32 -11.48 -21.22
CA GLN A 93 -4.02 -12.02 -22.55
C GLN A 93 -2.65 -11.58 -23.07
N THR A 94 -2.31 -10.29 -22.90
CA THR A 94 -1.01 -9.75 -23.31
C THR A 94 0.17 -10.47 -22.65
N ARG A 95 0.07 -10.77 -21.36
CA ARG A 95 1.11 -11.52 -20.61
C ARG A 95 1.19 -12.97 -21.05
N LEU A 96 0.03 -13.61 -21.27
CA LEU A 96 -0.03 -14.99 -21.76
C LEU A 96 0.57 -15.11 -23.16
N ASP A 97 0.24 -14.19 -24.07
CA ASP A 97 0.82 -14.14 -25.42
C ASP A 97 2.32 -13.90 -25.38
N ALA A 98 2.81 -13.06 -24.44
CA ALA A 98 4.24 -12.87 -24.24
C ALA A 98 4.94 -14.16 -23.80
N MET A 99 4.33 -14.94 -22.89
CA MET A 99 4.85 -16.27 -22.52
C MET A 99 4.95 -17.21 -23.73
N PHE A 100 3.89 -17.30 -24.52
CA PHE A 100 3.89 -18.14 -25.73
C PHE A 100 4.94 -17.67 -26.75
N GLY A 101 5.12 -16.36 -26.86
CA GLY A 101 6.16 -15.77 -27.69
C GLY A 101 7.57 -16.13 -27.21
N LEU A 102 7.84 -16.05 -25.91
CA LEU A 102 9.12 -16.46 -25.32
C LEU A 102 9.41 -17.95 -25.57
N LYS A 103 8.38 -18.83 -25.44
CA LYS A 103 8.54 -20.26 -25.76
C LYS A 103 8.98 -20.51 -27.20
N LYS A 104 8.49 -19.69 -28.14
CA LYS A 104 8.90 -19.77 -29.56
C LYS A 104 10.33 -19.30 -29.78
N ILE A 105 10.80 -18.31 -29.01
CA ILE A 105 12.17 -17.80 -29.08
C ILE A 105 13.17 -18.81 -28.50
N TYR A 106 12.82 -19.44 -27.36
CA TYR A 106 13.69 -20.34 -26.61
C TYR A 106 13.11 -21.76 -26.58
N ASN A 107 13.54 -22.64 -27.49
CA ASN A 107 13.01 -24.00 -27.64
C ASN A 107 13.08 -24.84 -26.35
N GLY A 108 14.14 -24.64 -25.53
CA GLY A 108 14.36 -25.35 -24.26
C GLY A 108 13.66 -24.71 -23.06
N LEU A 109 12.98 -23.58 -23.22
CA LEU A 109 12.37 -22.85 -22.10
C LEU A 109 11.29 -23.67 -21.39
N THR A 110 11.42 -23.78 -20.08
CA THR A 110 10.44 -24.42 -19.20
C THR A 110 9.72 -23.39 -18.36
N PHE A 111 8.38 -23.46 -18.32
CA PHE A 111 7.56 -22.62 -17.47
C PHE A 111 7.10 -23.40 -16.22
N PHE A 112 7.17 -22.72 -15.07
CA PHE A 112 6.50 -23.12 -13.84
C PHE A 112 5.47 -22.04 -13.48
N THR A 113 4.19 -22.39 -13.56
CA THR A 113 3.11 -21.47 -13.23
C THR A 113 2.47 -21.91 -11.91
N ILE A 114 2.35 -20.97 -10.97
CA ILE A 114 1.73 -21.18 -9.67
C ILE A 114 0.54 -20.24 -9.58
N GLY A 115 -0.61 -20.75 -9.16
CA GLY A 115 -1.80 -19.92 -9.02
C GLY A 115 -2.97 -20.67 -8.42
N ASP A 116 -3.88 -19.91 -7.83
CA ASP A 116 -5.15 -20.38 -7.32
C ASP A 116 -6.30 -19.65 -8.00
N LYS A 117 -7.05 -20.34 -8.86
CA LYS A 117 -8.18 -19.75 -9.59
C LYS A 117 -9.23 -19.12 -8.67
N ASN A 118 -9.37 -19.63 -7.44
CA ASN A 118 -10.28 -19.13 -6.44
C ASN A 118 -9.83 -17.77 -5.84
N GLN A 119 -8.60 -17.32 -6.13
CA GLN A 119 -8.07 -16.02 -5.74
C GLN A 119 -7.99 -15.01 -6.90
N SER A 120 -8.65 -15.26 -8.02
CA SER A 120 -8.75 -14.31 -9.14
C SER A 120 -9.77 -13.21 -8.83
N ILE A 121 -9.31 -12.00 -8.49
CA ILE A 121 -10.12 -10.86 -8.06
C ILE A 121 -9.83 -9.56 -8.83
N TYR A 122 -9.08 -9.63 -9.92
CA TYR A 122 -8.75 -8.51 -10.79
C TYR A 122 -9.39 -8.65 -12.18
N GLY A 123 -10.63 -9.16 -12.21
CA GLY A 123 -11.38 -9.34 -13.46
C GLY A 123 -11.55 -8.04 -14.24
N PHE A 124 -11.63 -6.90 -13.55
CA PHE A 124 -11.73 -5.57 -14.16
C PHE A 124 -10.49 -5.16 -15.00
N GLU A 125 -9.33 -5.79 -14.81
CA GLU A 125 -8.13 -5.59 -15.63
C GLU A 125 -8.13 -6.46 -16.90
N LYS A 126 -9.02 -7.47 -16.96
CA LYS A 126 -9.09 -8.45 -18.04
C LYS A 126 -10.13 -8.02 -19.07
N LYS A 127 -9.72 -7.95 -20.33
CA LYS A 127 -10.60 -7.50 -21.42
C LYS A 127 -11.41 -8.65 -22.05
N GLU A 128 -10.82 -9.84 -22.11
CA GLU A 128 -11.35 -10.99 -22.82
C GLU A 128 -12.35 -11.78 -21.99
N SER A 129 -12.00 -12.09 -20.74
CA SER A 129 -12.87 -12.75 -19.79
C SER A 129 -12.43 -12.51 -18.36
N MET A 130 -13.37 -12.36 -17.43
CA MET A 130 -13.11 -12.33 -16.00
C MET A 130 -12.94 -13.74 -15.41
N ASP A 131 -13.37 -14.79 -16.12
CA ASP A 131 -13.19 -16.16 -15.71
C ASP A 131 -11.73 -16.60 -15.85
N PRO A 132 -11.03 -16.95 -14.75
CA PRO A 132 -9.66 -17.43 -14.83
C PRO A 132 -9.50 -18.71 -15.64
N ASN A 133 -10.54 -19.55 -15.74
CA ASN A 133 -10.49 -20.80 -16.51
C ASN A 133 -10.23 -20.53 -18.00
N TYR A 134 -10.63 -19.39 -18.53
CA TYR A 134 -10.35 -19.00 -19.92
C TYR A 134 -8.84 -18.99 -20.22
N TYR A 135 -8.01 -18.43 -19.32
CA TYR A 135 -6.57 -18.35 -19.48
C TYR A 135 -5.87 -19.68 -19.19
N TYR A 136 -6.37 -20.44 -18.20
CA TYR A 136 -5.86 -21.78 -17.92
C TYR A 136 -6.10 -22.72 -19.10
N LYS A 137 -7.27 -22.66 -19.76
CA LYS A 137 -7.56 -23.45 -20.94
C LYS A 137 -6.56 -23.19 -22.07
N GLN A 138 -6.27 -21.93 -22.38
CA GLN A 138 -5.26 -21.56 -23.39
C GLN A 138 -3.87 -22.09 -23.03
N LEU A 139 -3.49 -22.00 -21.73
CA LEU A 139 -2.22 -22.54 -21.26
C LEU A 139 -2.14 -24.05 -21.50
N TYR A 140 -3.19 -24.79 -21.14
CA TYR A 140 -3.22 -26.25 -21.32
C TYR A 140 -3.20 -26.65 -22.79
N GLU A 141 -3.96 -25.98 -23.65
CA GLU A 141 -4.03 -26.28 -25.09
C GLU A 141 -2.71 -25.96 -25.82
N THR A 142 -1.95 -24.97 -25.33
CA THR A 142 -0.74 -24.48 -26.01
C THR A 142 0.54 -25.16 -25.50
N LEU A 143 0.67 -25.35 -24.18
CA LEU A 143 1.92 -25.82 -23.57
C LEU A 143 1.82 -27.25 -23.02
N HIS A 144 0.62 -27.84 -22.93
CA HIS A 144 0.36 -29.18 -22.38
C HIS A 144 1.09 -29.43 -21.04
N PRO A 145 0.94 -28.55 -20.04
CA PRO A 145 1.71 -28.63 -18.80
C PRO A 145 1.30 -29.84 -17.97
N GLN A 146 2.25 -30.35 -17.18
CA GLN A 146 1.94 -31.28 -16.11
C GLN A 146 1.28 -30.51 -14.95
N LYS A 147 0.05 -30.90 -14.57
CA LYS A 147 -0.65 -30.33 -13.43
C LYS A 147 -0.15 -30.95 -12.13
N MET A 148 0.18 -30.09 -11.16
CA MET A 148 0.47 -30.46 -9.78
C MET A 148 -0.43 -29.66 -8.85
N GLU A 149 -0.89 -30.25 -7.76
CA GLU A 149 -1.80 -29.61 -6.82
C GLU A 149 -1.17 -29.55 -5.43
N MET A 150 -1.31 -28.38 -4.79
CA MET A 150 -0.84 -28.15 -3.41
C MET A 150 -2.06 -27.96 -2.50
N TYR A 151 -2.27 -28.89 -1.58
CA TYR A 151 -3.46 -28.91 -0.73
C TYR A 151 -3.21 -28.46 0.70
N ILE A 152 -1.95 -28.25 1.10
CA ILE A 152 -1.61 -28.02 2.48
C ILE A 152 -1.61 -26.53 2.77
N ASN A 153 -2.47 -26.11 3.69
CA ASN A 153 -2.48 -24.76 4.25
C ASN A 153 -1.55 -24.69 5.46
N TYR A 154 -0.51 -23.87 5.34
CA TYR A 154 0.45 -23.58 6.41
C TYR A 154 0.18 -22.26 7.16
N ARG A 155 -0.76 -21.44 6.66
CA ARG A 155 -1.04 -20.09 7.14
C ARG A 155 -2.01 -20.09 8.31
N SER A 156 -3.18 -20.64 8.10
CA SER A 156 -4.36 -20.45 8.96
C SER A 156 -4.71 -21.69 9.76
N TYR A 157 -5.37 -21.49 10.90
CA TYR A 157 -6.00 -22.58 11.62
C TYR A 157 -7.23 -23.14 10.85
N PRO A 158 -7.59 -24.42 11.05
CA PRO A 158 -8.51 -25.15 10.16
C PRO A 158 -9.87 -24.51 9.92
N LYS A 159 -10.53 -23.96 10.96
CA LYS A 159 -11.86 -23.34 10.82
C LYS A 159 -11.89 -22.12 9.91
N ILE A 160 -10.77 -21.43 9.72
CA ILE A 160 -10.72 -20.24 8.87
C ILE A 160 -10.90 -20.58 7.38
N PRO A 161 -10.09 -21.49 6.77
CA PRO A 161 -10.34 -21.91 5.39
C PRO A 161 -11.63 -22.74 5.23
N GLU A 162 -12.10 -23.45 6.26
CA GLU A 162 -13.41 -24.11 6.23
C GLU A 162 -14.54 -23.09 6.02
N GLU A 163 -14.52 -21.99 6.78
CA GLU A 163 -15.51 -20.93 6.64
C GLU A 163 -15.37 -20.20 5.29
N ALA A 164 -14.15 -19.93 4.85
CA ALA A 164 -13.88 -19.30 3.56
C ALA A 164 -14.42 -20.15 2.39
N ASN A 165 -14.26 -21.47 2.46
CA ASN A 165 -14.71 -22.40 1.42
C ASN A 165 -16.23 -22.36 1.17
N ARG A 166 -17.04 -21.90 2.14
CA ARG A 166 -18.50 -21.76 1.96
C ARG A 166 -18.88 -20.80 0.84
N TYR A 167 -17.98 -19.88 0.49
CA TYR A 167 -18.21 -18.92 -0.60
C TYR A 167 -17.84 -19.47 -1.98
N LEU A 168 -17.17 -20.60 -2.05
CA LEU A 168 -16.79 -21.23 -3.31
C LEU A 168 -17.83 -22.27 -3.75
N PRO A 169 -18.03 -22.46 -5.06
CA PRO A 169 -18.77 -23.60 -5.59
C PRO A 169 -18.20 -24.92 -5.06
N GLU A 170 -19.05 -25.91 -4.82
CA GLU A 170 -18.65 -27.17 -4.18
C GLU A 170 -17.54 -27.91 -4.92
N ASP A 171 -17.61 -27.93 -6.25
CA ASP A 171 -16.64 -28.55 -7.13
C ASP A 171 -15.27 -27.84 -7.18
N SER A 172 -15.21 -26.60 -6.72
CA SER A 172 -14.00 -25.78 -6.69
C SER A 172 -13.38 -25.62 -5.30
N ARG A 173 -13.99 -26.19 -4.25
CA ARG A 173 -13.51 -26.10 -2.87
C ARG A 173 -12.22 -26.90 -2.68
N PRO A 174 -11.11 -26.27 -2.28
CA PRO A 174 -9.92 -27.03 -1.93
C PRO A 174 -10.12 -27.82 -0.64
N PRO A 175 -9.49 -29.00 -0.51
CA PRO A 175 -9.50 -29.74 0.76
C PRO A 175 -8.88 -28.90 1.88
N VAL A 176 -9.48 -28.93 3.05
CA VAL A 176 -8.94 -28.22 4.23
C VAL A 176 -7.94 -29.12 4.95
N ILE A 177 -6.71 -29.12 4.46
CA ILE A 177 -5.59 -29.82 5.10
C ILE A 177 -4.67 -28.75 5.68
N CYS A 178 -4.78 -28.50 6.99
CA CYS A 178 -3.93 -27.53 7.68
C CYS A 178 -2.79 -28.24 8.41
N LYS A 179 -1.57 -27.75 8.20
CA LYS A 179 -0.36 -28.14 8.96
C LYS A 179 0.08 -27.08 9.94
N ASN A 180 -0.75 -26.07 10.18
CA ASN A 180 -0.46 -25.17 11.28
C ASN A 180 -0.43 -25.98 12.59
N ASP A 181 0.60 -25.75 13.39
CA ASP A 181 0.89 -26.62 14.53
C ASP A 181 -0.29 -26.65 15.50
N LYS A 182 -0.99 -27.78 15.54
CA LYS A 182 -2.16 -28.00 16.41
C LYS A 182 -1.85 -27.78 17.89
N LYS A 183 -0.57 -27.82 18.29
CA LYS A 183 -0.16 -27.53 19.67
C LYS A 183 -0.35 -26.06 20.03
N ASN A 184 -0.30 -25.17 19.04
CA ASN A 184 -0.48 -23.72 19.18
C ASN A 184 -1.88 -23.25 18.76
N GLU A 185 -2.76 -24.16 18.35
CA GLU A 185 -4.15 -23.83 18.03
C GLU A 185 -4.85 -23.26 19.28
N PRO A 186 -5.54 -22.11 19.16
CA PRO A 186 -6.29 -21.54 20.28
C PRO A 186 -7.26 -22.56 20.89
N LYS A 187 -7.22 -22.73 22.21
CA LYS A 187 -8.15 -23.62 22.93
C LYS A 187 -9.58 -23.08 22.96
N SER A 188 -9.73 -21.77 22.73
CA SER A 188 -11.01 -21.07 22.63
C SER A 188 -11.46 -20.98 21.17
N GLU A 189 -12.70 -20.57 20.96
CA GLU A 189 -13.20 -20.22 19.63
C GLU A 189 -12.33 -19.11 19.01
N TYR A 190 -12.07 -19.19 17.71
CA TYR A 190 -11.22 -18.22 17.00
C TYR A 190 -11.82 -17.76 15.66
N VAL A 191 -13.01 -18.28 15.30
CA VAL A 191 -13.84 -17.77 14.21
C VAL A 191 -15.18 -17.35 14.82
N TYR A 192 -15.47 -16.05 14.75
CA TYR A 192 -16.66 -15.42 15.30
C TYR A 192 -17.51 -14.85 14.18
N ILE A 193 -18.76 -15.28 14.09
CA ILE A 193 -19.72 -14.82 13.08
C ILE A 193 -20.88 -14.13 13.78
N TYR A 194 -21.00 -12.84 13.55
CA TYR A 194 -22.08 -12.02 14.12
C TYR A 194 -23.13 -11.72 13.07
N GLN A 195 -24.39 -11.93 13.42
CA GLN A 195 -25.55 -11.69 12.59
C GLN A 195 -26.15 -10.30 12.86
N ASP A 196 -27.18 -9.94 12.10
CA ASP A 196 -28.11 -8.84 12.37
C ASP A 196 -27.48 -7.42 12.41
N ASN A 197 -26.53 -7.15 11.52
CA ASN A 197 -25.90 -5.84 11.42
C ASN A 197 -25.31 -5.32 12.75
N ARG A 198 -24.77 -6.20 13.57
CA ARG A 198 -24.06 -5.82 14.77
C ARG A 198 -22.96 -4.80 14.45
N ASP A 199 -22.86 -3.76 15.24
CA ASP A 199 -21.91 -2.68 15.04
C ASP A 199 -20.51 -3.10 15.53
N TRP A 200 -19.65 -3.44 14.58
CA TRP A 200 -18.28 -3.86 14.84
C TRP A 200 -17.46 -2.81 15.62
N SER A 201 -17.77 -1.52 15.44
CA SER A 201 -17.01 -0.45 16.08
C SER A 201 -17.22 -0.41 17.61
N LYS A 202 -18.36 -0.84 18.08
CA LYS A 202 -18.66 -0.95 19.53
C LYS A 202 -17.88 -2.09 20.19
N ASP A 203 -17.64 -3.18 19.45
CA ASP A 203 -16.91 -4.33 19.95
C ASP A 203 -15.39 -4.13 19.85
N PHE A 204 -14.95 -3.23 18.97
CA PHE A 204 -13.55 -3.05 18.60
C PHE A 204 -12.61 -2.84 19.78
N GLY A 205 -12.98 -2.00 20.75
CA GLY A 205 -12.16 -1.74 21.94
C GLY A 205 -11.91 -2.99 22.77
N GLY A 206 -12.94 -3.83 22.93
CA GLY A 206 -12.82 -5.12 23.63
C GLY A 206 -11.90 -6.10 22.89
N TYR A 207 -12.01 -6.16 21.56
CA TYR A 207 -11.11 -7.02 20.78
C TYR A 207 -9.67 -6.60 20.85
N VAL A 208 -9.39 -5.30 20.78
CA VAL A 208 -8.01 -4.79 20.88
C VAL A 208 -7.35 -5.25 22.17
N LEU A 209 -8.05 -5.12 23.31
CA LEU A 209 -7.53 -5.55 24.60
C LEU A 209 -7.30 -7.05 24.63
N TRP A 210 -8.31 -7.82 24.24
CA TRP A 210 -8.24 -9.28 24.26
C TRP A 210 -7.18 -9.83 23.29
N LEU A 211 -7.08 -9.29 22.06
CA LEU A 211 -6.08 -9.72 21.07
C LEU A 211 -4.63 -9.46 21.55
N LYS A 212 -4.41 -8.35 22.25
CA LYS A 212 -3.10 -8.08 22.87
C LYS A 212 -2.74 -9.14 23.94
N GLU A 213 -3.70 -9.55 24.75
CA GLU A 213 -3.51 -10.64 25.74
C GLU A 213 -3.22 -11.98 25.05
N GLN A 214 -3.74 -12.20 23.84
CA GLN A 214 -3.45 -13.39 23.03
C GLN A 214 -2.11 -13.31 22.27
N GLY A 215 -1.32 -12.25 22.46
CA GLY A 215 -0.05 -12.05 21.76
C GLY A 215 -0.19 -11.77 20.25
N VAL A 216 -1.32 -11.21 19.84
CA VAL A 216 -1.56 -10.78 18.45
C VAL A 216 -0.81 -9.47 18.19
N THR A 217 -0.06 -9.42 17.10
CA THR A 217 0.75 -8.25 16.73
C THR A 217 0.12 -7.42 15.63
N ASP A 218 -0.70 -8.01 14.78
CA ASP A 218 -1.37 -7.32 13.68
C ASP A 218 -2.86 -7.70 13.56
N LEU A 219 -3.69 -6.68 13.43
CA LEU A 219 -5.14 -6.77 13.21
C LEU A 219 -5.49 -5.99 11.94
N ALA A 220 -6.18 -6.62 11.01
CA ALA A 220 -6.74 -5.91 9.86
C ALA A 220 -8.25 -5.74 9.98
N VAL A 221 -8.75 -4.60 9.51
CA VAL A 221 -10.20 -4.33 9.38
C VAL A 221 -10.50 -4.08 7.92
N PHE A 222 -11.35 -4.92 7.34
CA PHE A 222 -11.67 -4.90 5.92
C PHE A 222 -12.99 -4.21 5.64
N PHE A 223 -12.96 -3.34 4.64
CA PHE A 223 -14.09 -2.56 4.14
C PHE A 223 -14.30 -2.78 2.65
N ARG A 224 -15.47 -2.45 2.15
CA ARG A 224 -15.77 -2.53 0.72
C ARG A 224 -15.17 -1.36 -0.05
N THR A 225 -15.27 -0.16 0.48
CA THR A 225 -14.86 1.09 -0.18
C THR A 225 -13.84 1.88 0.62
N ASN A 226 -13.09 2.73 -0.06
CA ASN A 226 -12.15 3.62 0.63
C ASN A 226 -12.87 4.63 1.56
N ASN A 227 -14.09 5.07 1.22
CA ASN A 227 -14.85 5.99 2.08
C ASN A 227 -15.16 5.34 3.44
N GLU A 228 -15.54 4.06 3.43
CA GLU A 228 -15.78 3.31 4.67
C GLU A 228 -14.49 3.09 5.47
N VAL A 229 -13.35 2.92 4.81
CA VAL A 229 -12.04 2.88 5.48
C VAL A 229 -11.81 4.17 6.28
N TYR A 230 -12.08 5.34 5.70
CA TYR A 230 -11.90 6.62 6.38
C TYR A 230 -12.92 6.82 7.51
N HIS A 231 -14.16 6.38 7.32
CA HIS A 231 -15.15 6.38 8.37
C HIS A 231 -14.71 5.48 9.54
N GLY A 232 -14.30 4.24 9.25
CA GLY A 232 -13.76 3.31 10.25
C GLY A 232 -12.56 3.88 11.00
N TYR A 233 -11.66 4.56 10.29
CA TYR A 233 -10.54 5.26 10.90
C TYR A 233 -11.01 6.30 11.92
N SER A 234 -11.98 7.13 11.56
CA SER A 234 -12.55 8.14 12.49
C SER A 234 -13.21 7.51 13.70
N LEU A 235 -13.94 6.39 13.52
CA LEU A 235 -14.56 5.66 14.62
C LEU A 235 -13.52 5.11 15.60
N ILE A 236 -12.50 4.44 15.10
CA ILE A 236 -11.44 3.89 15.95
C ILE A 236 -10.66 5.00 16.66
N LYS A 237 -10.40 6.11 15.98
CA LYS A 237 -9.73 7.27 16.59
C LYS A 237 -10.53 7.88 17.72
N ALA A 238 -11.85 7.96 17.58
CA ALA A 238 -12.73 8.47 18.63
C ALA A 238 -12.69 7.62 19.92
N LEU A 239 -12.34 6.34 19.82
CA LEU A 239 -12.20 5.46 20.99
C LEU A 239 -10.95 5.77 21.84
N ASN A 240 -9.98 6.50 21.31
CA ASN A 240 -8.73 6.88 21.98
C ASN A 240 -8.03 5.73 22.73
N LEU A 241 -7.93 4.56 22.10
CA LEU A 241 -7.38 3.35 22.70
C LEU A 241 -5.86 3.43 22.84
N PRO A 242 -5.32 3.13 24.03
CA PRO A 242 -3.86 3.09 24.21
C PRO A 242 -3.24 1.83 23.60
N GLY A 243 -1.96 1.92 23.22
CA GLY A 243 -1.17 0.78 22.77
C GLY A 243 -1.62 0.19 21.43
N ILE A 244 -2.26 0.98 20.58
CA ILE A 244 -2.55 0.63 19.20
C ILE A 244 -1.88 1.61 18.24
N ARG A 245 -1.50 1.09 17.11
CA ARG A 245 -1.01 1.86 15.96
C ARG A 245 -1.95 1.66 14.79
N ILE A 246 -2.61 2.73 14.36
CA ILE A 246 -3.58 2.67 13.27
C ILE A 246 -2.91 3.12 11.97
N ARG A 247 -3.11 2.34 10.91
CA ARG A 247 -2.63 2.61 9.57
C ARG A 247 -3.73 2.36 8.55
N ILE A 248 -3.86 3.27 7.58
CA ILE A 248 -4.71 3.06 6.40
C ILE A 248 -3.81 2.58 5.27
N GLN A 249 -4.03 1.36 4.80
CA GLN A 249 -3.23 0.80 3.71
C GLN A 249 -3.62 1.41 2.36
N GLY A 250 -2.58 1.79 1.58
CA GLY A 250 -2.77 2.38 0.28
C GLY A 250 -3.43 3.78 0.32
N ALA A 251 -3.46 4.41 1.50
CA ALA A 251 -3.88 5.80 1.65
C ALA A 251 -2.72 6.78 1.43
N SER A 252 -1.49 6.41 1.78
CA SER A 252 -0.34 7.27 1.56
C SER A 252 0.14 7.21 0.10
N THR A 253 0.23 8.36 -0.55
CA THR A 253 0.96 8.56 -1.82
C THR A 253 2.41 8.90 -1.57
N CYS A 254 2.76 9.15 -0.32
CA CYS A 254 4.09 9.57 0.04
C CYS A 254 4.94 8.33 0.33
N GLU A 255 6.08 8.28 -0.31
CA GLU A 255 7.07 7.24 -0.04
C GLU A 255 7.54 7.35 1.42
N LEU A 256 7.74 6.23 2.10
CA LEU A 256 8.09 6.20 3.53
C LEU A 256 9.32 7.02 3.87
N TYR A 257 10.30 7.06 2.98
CA TYR A 257 11.52 7.86 3.20
C TYR A 257 11.25 9.37 3.31
N ARG A 258 10.05 9.83 2.91
CA ARG A 258 9.62 11.22 3.04
C ARG A 258 8.96 11.53 4.38
N MET A 259 8.60 10.53 5.18
CA MET A 259 8.06 10.79 6.51
C MET A 259 9.04 11.63 7.31
N ARG A 260 8.52 12.67 7.99
CA ARG A 260 9.34 13.67 8.71
C ARG A 260 10.38 13.02 9.62
N GLU A 261 9.96 12.01 10.36
CA GLU A 261 10.78 11.31 11.33
C GLU A 261 11.88 10.47 10.66
N ILE A 262 11.51 9.72 9.63
CA ILE A 262 12.44 8.91 8.83
C ILE A 262 13.42 9.82 8.10
N PHE A 263 12.93 10.91 7.51
CA PHE A 263 13.78 11.92 6.86
C PHE A 263 14.83 12.48 7.82
N ALA A 264 14.46 12.75 9.07
CA ALA A 264 15.41 13.26 10.06
C ALA A 264 16.51 12.24 10.37
N VAL A 265 16.17 10.96 10.52
CA VAL A 265 17.16 9.89 10.76
C VAL A 265 18.08 9.71 9.54
N LEU A 266 17.53 9.74 8.32
CA LEU A 266 18.34 9.68 7.10
C LEU A 266 19.26 10.90 6.98
N THR A 267 18.78 12.11 7.34
CA THR A 267 19.60 13.32 7.34
C THR A 267 20.77 13.24 8.35
N LEU A 268 20.56 12.56 9.49
CA LEU A 268 21.66 12.29 10.43
C LEU A 268 22.76 11.46 9.78
N LEU A 269 22.39 10.39 9.08
CA LEU A 269 23.35 9.55 8.36
C LEU A 269 24.08 10.31 7.24
N ASP A 270 23.35 11.14 6.48
CA ASP A 270 23.92 11.97 5.41
C ASP A 270 24.93 12.99 5.94
N THR A 271 24.67 13.58 7.10
CA THR A 271 25.56 14.57 7.71
C THR A 271 26.90 13.95 8.06
N GLU A 272 26.93 12.67 8.38
CA GLU A 272 28.13 11.90 8.71
C GLU A 272 28.44 10.84 7.61
N CYS A 273 28.09 11.09 6.34
CA CYS A 273 28.10 10.10 5.26
C CYS A 273 29.43 9.34 5.09
N ASN A 274 30.56 10.00 5.30
CA ASN A 274 31.89 9.38 5.18
C ASN A 274 32.33 8.60 6.43
N LYS A 275 31.53 8.59 7.50
CA LYS A 275 31.85 7.87 8.73
C LYS A 275 31.72 6.37 8.46
N LYS A 276 32.81 5.63 8.77
CA LYS A 276 32.84 4.18 8.64
C LYS A 276 31.97 3.50 9.71
N ILE A 277 31.28 2.46 9.30
CA ILE A 277 30.52 1.59 10.20
C ILE A 277 31.52 0.74 11.02
N LYS A 278 31.34 0.74 12.33
CA LYS A 278 32.11 -0.07 13.27
C LYS A 278 31.20 -1.14 13.83
N LEU A 279 31.44 -2.37 13.38
CA LEU A 279 30.65 -3.55 13.78
C LEU A 279 31.15 -4.19 15.07
N GLU A 280 32.42 -3.96 15.42
CA GLU A 280 33.02 -4.46 16.65
C GLU A 280 32.26 -3.92 17.88
N ASN A 281 31.89 -4.83 18.78
CA ASN A 281 31.12 -4.54 20.00
C ASN A 281 29.83 -3.76 19.76
N ASN A 282 29.24 -3.87 18.56
CA ASN A 282 28.02 -3.14 18.16
C ASN A 282 28.13 -1.60 18.33
N GLN A 283 29.34 -1.04 18.17
CA GLN A 283 29.60 0.37 18.47
C GLN A 283 28.68 1.31 17.68
N THR A 284 28.52 1.10 16.36
CA THR A 284 27.65 1.93 15.52
C THR A 284 26.18 1.80 15.90
N GLU A 285 25.72 0.59 16.24
CA GLU A 285 24.36 0.36 16.72
C GLU A 285 24.09 1.17 17.99
N TYR A 286 24.97 1.08 18.97
CA TYR A 286 24.83 1.79 20.24
C TYR A 286 24.81 3.31 20.06
N GLU A 287 25.76 3.85 19.31
CA GLU A 287 25.85 5.30 19.04
C GLU A 287 24.59 5.84 18.36
N LEU A 288 24.05 5.13 17.36
CA LEU A 288 22.85 5.55 16.64
C LEU A 288 21.60 5.40 17.51
N LYS A 289 21.52 4.32 18.29
CA LYS A 289 20.44 4.11 19.24
C LYS A 289 20.33 5.25 20.26
N GLU A 290 21.42 5.64 20.88
CA GLU A 290 21.45 6.75 21.84
C GLU A 290 21.07 8.09 21.19
N LYS A 291 21.62 8.40 20.02
CA LYS A 291 21.30 9.64 19.30
C LYS A 291 19.81 9.72 18.95
N ILE A 292 19.24 8.65 18.41
CA ILE A 292 17.83 8.62 18.00
C ILE A 292 16.92 8.63 19.24
N ALA A 293 17.23 7.90 20.28
CA ALA A 293 16.48 7.89 21.55
C ALA A 293 16.46 9.30 22.19
N TYR A 294 17.61 9.99 22.20
CA TYR A 294 17.70 11.37 22.65
C TYR A 294 16.81 12.29 21.80
N TRP A 295 16.81 12.14 20.48
CA TRP A 295 15.94 12.93 19.60
C TRP A 295 14.47 12.69 19.85
N MET A 296 14.07 11.44 20.10
CA MET A 296 12.69 11.09 20.45
C MET A 296 12.26 11.80 21.74
N SER A 297 13.12 11.85 22.76
CA SER A 297 12.81 12.56 24.01
C SER A 297 12.65 14.07 23.84
N GLN A 298 13.40 14.67 22.92
CA GLN A 298 13.32 16.12 22.64
C GLN A 298 12.17 16.50 21.72
N ARG A 299 11.49 15.53 21.10
CA ARG A 299 10.43 15.75 20.11
C ARG A 299 9.17 14.94 20.43
N PRO A 300 8.47 15.25 21.54
CA PRO A 300 7.31 14.46 21.98
C PRO A 300 6.13 14.50 21.00
N ASN A 301 6.13 15.49 20.06
CA ASN A 301 5.11 15.61 19.01
C ASN A 301 5.46 14.87 17.72
N TRP A 302 6.62 14.22 17.66
CA TRP A 302 6.97 13.36 16.53
C TRP A 302 6.44 11.95 16.74
N ASP A 303 6.21 11.23 15.63
CA ASP A 303 5.81 9.83 15.71
C ASP A 303 7.03 8.96 16.05
N SER A 304 7.14 8.58 17.32
CA SER A 304 8.23 7.75 17.83
C SER A 304 8.36 6.43 17.07
N PHE A 305 7.25 5.91 16.52
CA PHE A 305 7.31 4.71 15.71
C PHE A 305 8.13 4.88 14.44
N TYR A 306 7.93 5.95 13.68
CA TYR A 306 8.71 6.14 12.45
C TYR A 306 10.20 6.36 12.72
N MET A 307 10.56 6.94 13.87
CA MET A 307 11.96 7.05 14.27
C MET A 307 12.55 5.70 14.63
N ASP A 308 11.82 4.90 15.42
CA ASP A 308 12.23 3.55 15.80
C ASP A 308 12.22 2.59 14.61
N PHE A 309 11.27 2.74 13.69
CA PHE A 309 11.24 1.98 12.44
C PHE A 309 12.45 2.29 11.54
N ALA A 310 12.85 3.56 11.45
CA ALA A 310 14.08 3.92 10.76
C ALA A 310 15.31 3.29 11.43
N PHE A 311 15.30 3.19 12.76
CA PHE A 311 16.36 2.48 13.50
C PHE A 311 16.36 0.97 13.23
N VAL A 312 15.18 0.33 13.09
CA VAL A 312 15.09 -1.08 12.67
C VAL A 312 15.68 -1.30 11.28
N LEU A 313 15.48 -0.36 10.35
CA LEU A 313 16.13 -0.43 9.03
C LEU A 313 17.65 -0.29 9.12
N ILE A 314 18.14 0.51 10.06
CA ILE A 314 19.57 0.59 10.37
C ILE A 314 20.07 -0.77 10.89
N LEU A 315 19.35 -1.41 11.81
CA LEU A 315 19.70 -2.73 12.34
C LEU A 315 19.76 -3.79 11.25
N ASP A 316 18.79 -3.79 10.33
CA ASP A 316 18.76 -4.73 9.20
C ASP A 316 19.96 -4.53 8.27
N TYR A 317 20.35 -3.27 8.04
CA TYR A 317 21.56 -2.97 7.27
C TYR A 317 22.85 -3.38 8.01
N LEU A 318 22.93 -3.17 9.31
CA LEU A 318 24.10 -3.58 10.12
C LEU A 318 24.25 -5.11 10.14
N ASP A 319 23.13 -5.84 10.25
CA ASP A 319 23.13 -7.30 10.14
C ASP A 319 23.61 -7.78 8.76
N PHE A 320 23.24 -7.07 7.69
CA PHE A 320 23.78 -7.31 6.36
C PHE A 320 25.28 -7.04 6.29
N ALA A 321 25.75 -5.90 6.78
CA ALA A 321 27.15 -5.49 6.77
C ALA A 321 28.07 -6.46 7.57
N LEU A 322 27.53 -7.18 8.56
CA LEU A 322 28.25 -8.26 9.25
C LEU A 322 28.57 -9.46 8.33
N THR A 323 27.81 -9.64 7.28
CA THR A 323 27.99 -10.77 6.33
C THR A 323 28.78 -10.39 5.09
N ASP A 324 29.12 -9.10 4.95
CA ASP A 324 29.87 -8.55 3.82
C ASP A 324 31.31 -8.27 4.24
N GLU A 325 32.27 -8.60 3.37
CA GLU A 325 33.70 -8.38 3.62
C GLU A 325 34.14 -6.93 3.28
N GLU A 326 33.23 -6.13 2.69
CA GLU A 326 33.52 -4.75 2.31
C GLU A 326 33.39 -3.79 3.51
N SER A 327 34.09 -2.66 3.44
CA SER A 327 33.97 -1.58 4.43
C SER A 327 32.83 -0.64 4.05
N HIS A 328 31.84 -0.53 4.93
CA HIS A 328 30.64 0.29 4.73
C HIS A 328 30.71 1.62 5.46
N THR A 329 29.99 2.62 4.94
CA THR A 329 29.84 3.95 5.50
C THR A 329 28.39 4.25 5.87
N TYR A 330 28.17 5.35 6.61
CA TYR A 330 26.82 5.86 6.90
C TYR A 330 26.09 6.29 5.62
N GLY A 331 26.83 6.77 4.59
CA GLY A 331 26.27 7.09 3.28
C GLY A 331 25.70 5.85 2.57
N ASP A 332 26.47 4.76 2.53
CA ASP A 332 26.02 3.49 1.94
C ASP A 332 24.77 2.96 2.64
N MET A 333 24.74 3.05 3.97
CA MET A 333 23.57 2.68 4.77
C MET A 333 22.35 3.55 4.45
N ALA A 334 22.51 4.88 4.38
CA ALA A 334 21.42 5.80 4.06
C ALA A 334 20.85 5.54 2.66
N ASP A 335 21.70 5.28 1.68
CA ASP A 335 21.28 5.00 0.30
C ASP A 335 20.56 3.66 0.18
N SER A 336 21.03 2.64 0.87
CA SER A 336 20.36 1.34 0.95
C SER A 336 18.98 1.45 1.58
N ILE A 337 18.86 2.16 2.71
CA ILE A 337 17.58 2.39 3.39
C ILE A 337 16.63 3.19 2.48
N ARG A 338 17.09 4.25 1.81
CA ARG A 338 16.25 5.00 0.85
C ARG A 338 15.76 4.13 -0.29
N LYS A 339 16.61 3.28 -0.83
CA LYS A 339 16.24 2.34 -1.89
C LYS A 339 15.14 1.41 -1.41
N THR A 340 15.29 0.82 -0.22
CA THR A 340 14.30 -0.06 0.41
C THR A 340 12.97 0.67 0.64
N LEU A 341 13.01 1.90 1.15
CA LEU A 341 11.82 2.69 1.44
C LEU A 341 11.10 3.25 0.20
N LYS A 342 11.80 3.40 -0.93
CA LYS A 342 11.19 3.79 -2.22
C LYS A 342 10.40 2.66 -2.86
N GLU A 343 10.69 1.44 -2.48
CA GLU A 343 9.96 0.28 -2.93
C GLU A 343 8.63 0.21 -2.15
N ASP A 344 7.48 0.31 -2.86
CA ASP A 344 6.16 0.23 -2.23
C ASP A 344 5.88 -1.21 -1.76
N ASN A 345 6.44 -1.55 -0.60
CA ASN A 345 6.34 -2.86 0.01
C ASN A 345 5.48 -2.83 1.28
N PRO A 346 4.22 -3.28 1.23
CA PRO A 346 3.36 -3.35 2.41
C PRO A 346 3.91 -4.27 3.52
N GLN A 347 4.76 -5.24 3.17
CA GLN A 347 5.39 -6.16 4.12
C GLN A 347 6.58 -5.53 4.85
N LEU A 348 7.07 -4.38 4.40
CA LEU A 348 8.22 -3.72 5.01
C LEU A 348 7.99 -3.43 6.51
N TYR A 349 6.75 -3.12 6.89
CA TYR A 349 6.40 -2.92 8.30
C TYR A 349 6.56 -4.18 9.16
N LYS A 350 6.51 -5.39 8.57
CA LYS A 350 6.74 -6.64 9.32
C LYS A 350 8.17 -6.79 9.80
N LEU A 351 9.11 -6.08 9.17
CA LEU A 351 10.49 -6.01 9.64
C LEU A 351 10.55 -5.47 11.07
N TYR A 352 9.64 -4.56 11.42
CA TYR A 352 9.55 -4.02 12.78
C TYR A 352 9.20 -5.08 13.82
N ASP A 353 8.42 -6.09 13.44
CA ASP A 353 7.96 -7.17 14.32
C ASP A 353 8.86 -8.43 14.23
N ASP A 354 9.98 -8.37 13.45
CA ASP A 354 10.95 -9.46 13.35
C ASP A 354 11.65 -9.69 14.71
N GLU A 355 11.67 -10.94 15.15
CA GLU A 355 12.25 -11.36 16.45
C GLU A 355 13.71 -10.90 16.63
N ARG A 356 14.49 -10.81 15.53
CA ARG A 356 15.88 -10.33 15.54
C ARG A 356 16.04 -8.93 16.12
N PHE A 357 15.01 -8.09 15.97
CA PHE A 357 15.07 -6.69 16.35
C PHE A 357 14.29 -6.34 17.62
N GLN A 358 13.40 -7.20 18.09
CA GLN A 358 12.49 -6.90 19.20
C GLN A 358 13.19 -6.36 20.45
N ASN A 359 14.32 -6.96 20.84
CA ASN A 359 15.10 -6.54 22.03
C ASN A 359 16.12 -5.43 21.72
N ARG A 360 16.38 -5.16 20.44
CA ARG A 360 17.35 -4.14 19.99
C ARG A 360 16.70 -2.79 19.74
N ARG A 361 15.39 -2.75 19.50
CA ARG A 361 14.62 -1.51 19.25
C ARG A 361 14.75 -0.50 20.39
N ILE A 362 14.43 0.74 20.09
CA ILE A 362 14.36 1.82 21.08
C ILE A 362 13.06 1.71 21.86
N LEU A 363 11.94 1.50 21.16
CA LEU A 363 10.63 1.30 21.77
C LEU A 363 10.44 -0.17 22.10
N LEU A 364 10.34 -0.48 23.38
CA LEU A 364 10.12 -1.84 23.86
C LEU A 364 8.63 -2.20 23.97
N ASP A 365 7.74 -1.21 23.89
CA ASP A 365 6.30 -1.43 23.95
C ASP A 365 5.77 -2.10 22.67
N GLN A 366 5.18 -3.27 22.83
CA GLN A 366 4.45 -3.94 21.75
C GLN A 366 3.09 -3.25 21.54
N GLN A 367 2.99 -2.47 20.49
CA GLN A 367 1.71 -1.93 20.05
C GLN A 367 1.05 -2.88 19.06
N LEU A 368 -0.26 -3.07 19.19
CA LEU A 368 -1.03 -3.79 18.20
C LEU A 368 -1.13 -2.93 16.92
N ASN A 369 -0.65 -3.45 15.82
CA ASN A 369 -0.81 -2.81 14.52
C ASN A 369 -2.24 -3.01 14.02
N VAL A 370 -2.96 -1.95 13.79
CA VAL A 370 -4.31 -1.96 13.23
C VAL A 370 -4.27 -1.42 11.81
N VAL A 371 -4.57 -2.27 10.84
CA VAL A 371 -4.55 -1.94 9.42
C VAL A 371 -5.96 -1.85 8.89
N LEU A 372 -6.37 -0.66 8.44
CA LEU A 372 -7.65 -0.47 7.76
C LEU A 372 -7.45 -0.47 6.25
N THR A 373 -8.23 -1.25 5.54
CA THR A 373 -8.02 -1.41 4.09
C THR A 373 -9.28 -1.93 3.39
N THR A 374 -9.29 -1.86 2.06
CA THR A 374 -10.32 -2.54 1.27
C THR A 374 -9.89 -3.95 0.90
N MET A 375 -10.86 -4.84 0.66
CA MET A 375 -10.60 -6.24 0.30
C MET A 375 -9.66 -6.42 -0.88
N HIS A 376 -9.76 -5.59 -1.91
CA HIS A 376 -8.90 -5.70 -3.10
C HIS A 376 -7.41 -5.46 -2.80
N LYS A 377 -7.11 -4.68 -1.78
CA LYS A 377 -5.73 -4.32 -1.42
C LYS A 377 -5.04 -5.33 -0.50
N VAL A 378 -5.74 -6.38 -0.06
CA VAL A 378 -5.19 -7.37 0.88
C VAL A 378 -4.63 -8.61 0.20
N LYS A 379 -4.76 -8.73 -1.11
CA LYS A 379 -4.19 -9.86 -1.83
C LYS A 379 -2.68 -9.94 -1.63
N GLY A 380 -2.18 -11.13 -1.34
CA GLY A 380 -0.78 -11.36 -0.99
C GLY A 380 -0.40 -11.00 0.46
N LEU A 381 -1.31 -10.35 1.23
CA LEU A 381 -1.07 -10.04 2.64
C LEU A 381 -1.67 -11.11 3.55
N GLU A 382 -1.22 -11.10 4.80
CA GLU A 382 -1.75 -11.98 5.84
C GLU A 382 -1.62 -11.29 7.21
N PHE A 383 -2.57 -11.55 8.11
CA PHE A 383 -2.68 -10.89 9.40
C PHE A 383 -2.98 -11.91 10.49
N ASP A 384 -2.52 -11.67 11.72
CA ASP A 384 -2.84 -12.54 12.85
C ASP A 384 -4.35 -12.56 13.13
N ALA A 385 -4.98 -11.40 13.08
CA ALA A 385 -6.42 -11.25 13.23
C ALA A 385 -7.04 -10.41 12.10
N VAL A 386 -8.27 -10.75 11.71
CA VAL A 386 -9.03 -10.02 10.69
C VAL A 386 -10.46 -9.75 11.17
N ILE A 387 -10.91 -8.51 11.03
CA ILE A 387 -12.31 -8.11 11.17
C ILE A 387 -12.86 -7.84 9.77
N ILE A 388 -13.94 -8.53 9.41
CA ILE A 388 -14.69 -8.30 8.17
C ILE A 388 -15.95 -7.53 8.52
N THR A 389 -16.06 -6.30 8.01
CA THR A 389 -17.18 -5.41 8.34
C THR A 389 -18.45 -5.76 7.58
N PRO A 390 -19.62 -5.31 8.03
CA PRO A 390 -20.90 -5.56 7.34
C PRO A 390 -20.92 -5.07 5.89
N SER A 391 -20.18 -4.03 5.56
CA SER A 391 -20.11 -3.52 4.18
C SER A 391 -19.49 -4.51 3.20
N VAL A 392 -18.61 -5.38 3.70
CA VAL A 392 -18.00 -6.46 2.93
C VAL A 392 -18.97 -7.60 2.70
N THR A 393 -19.71 -7.99 3.72
CA THR A 393 -20.62 -9.14 3.68
C THR A 393 -22.01 -8.81 3.11
N SER A 394 -22.35 -7.52 3.03
CA SER A 394 -23.60 -7.01 2.43
C SER A 394 -23.47 -6.74 0.94
N LEU A 395 -22.78 -7.59 0.21
CA LEU A 395 -22.62 -7.44 -1.23
C LEU A 395 -23.98 -7.48 -1.93
N PRO A 396 -24.17 -6.75 -3.04
CA PRO A 396 -25.43 -6.74 -3.79
C PRO A 396 -25.84 -8.14 -4.26
N PHE A 397 -24.90 -9.09 -4.26
CA PHE A 397 -25.12 -10.49 -4.54
C PHE A 397 -24.65 -11.30 -3.33
N ASN A 398 -25.57 -11.59 -2.39
CA ASN A 398 -25.27 -12.57 -1.35
C ASN A 398 -25.24 -13.96 -2.00
N PRO A 399 -24.09 -14.62 -2.09
CA PRO A 399 -23.96 -15.86 -2.85
C PRO A 399 -24.65 -17.05 -2.21
N THR A 400 -25.09 -16.94 -0.96
CA THR A 400 -25.69 -18.05 -0.20
C THR A 400 -27.16 -17.88 0.09
N GLU A 401 -27.73 -16.67 -0.11
CA GLU A 401 -29.14 -16.39 0.13
C GLU A 401 -29.75 -15.80 -1.15
N ASP A 402 -30.52 -16.60 -1.84
CA ASP A 402 -31.53 -16.26 -2.84
C ASP A 402 -31.06 -15.40 -4.04
N ILE A 403 -30.38 -16.06 -4.97
CA ILE A 403 -30.55 -15.69 -6.37
C ILE A 403 -32.02 -16.03 -6.65
N ASP A 404 -32.84 -15.00 -6.88
CA ASP A 404 -34.19 -15.24 -7.39
C ASP A 404 -34.08 -15.97 -8.73
N GLU A 405 -34.29 -17.27 -8.71
CA GLU A 405 -34.17 -18.12 -9.90
C GLU A 405 -35.12 -17.70 -11.04
N SER A 406 -36.04 -16.79 -10.73
CA SER A 406 -36.98 -16.23 -11.71
C SER A 406 -36.37 -15.18 -12.64
N ILE A 407 -35.19 -14.63 -12.31
CA ILE A 407 -34.51 -13.59 -13.12
C ILE A 407 -33.34 -14.22 -13.87
N PRO A 408 -33.39 -14.34 -15.22
CA PRO A 408 -32.29 -14.89 -15.98
C PRO A 408 -31.09 -13.92 -15.91
N LEU A 409 -30.01 -14.39 -15.25
CA LEU A 409 -28.76 -13.63 -15.17
C LEU A 409 -28.02 -13.67 -16.51
N SER A 410 -27.47 -12.55 -16.91
CA SER A 410 -26.56 -12.52 -18.06
C SER A 410 -25.23 -13.23 -17.71
N PRO A 411 -24.50 -13.76 -18.69
CA PRO A 411 -23.17 -14.35 -18.45
C PRO A 411 -22.23 -13.41 -17.70
N LYS A 412 -22.32 -12.12 -17.94
CA LYS A 412 -21.52 -11.08 -17.27
C LYS A 412 -21.91 -10.93 -15.80
N ASP A 413 -23.21 -11.02 -15.48
CA ASP A 413 -23.67 -10.95 -14.08
C ASP A 413 -23.17 -12.17 -13.30
N ILE A 414 -23.18 -13.35 -13.94
CA ILE A 414 -22.64 -14.59 -13.34
C ILE A 414 -21.13 -14.43 -13.05
N GLU A 415 -20.35 -13.97 -14.03
CA GLU A 415 -18.92 -13.74 -13.84
C GLU A 415 -18.66 -12.75 -12.70
N GLN A 416 -19.46 -11.70 -12.56
CA GLN A 416 -19.34 -10.70 -11.49
C GLN A 416 -19.69 -11.30 -10.12
N ILE A 417 -20.74 -12.10 -10.03
CA ILE A 417 -21.11 -12.82 -8.79
C ILE A 417 -19.97 -13.75 -8.36
N GLU A 418 -19.41 -14.48 -9.30
CA GLU A 418 -18.27 -15.38 -9.05
C GLU A 418 -17.03 -14.62 -8.57
N GLU A 419 -16.75 -13.45 -9.13
CA GLU A 419 -15.65 -12.59 -8.67
C GLU A 419 -15.87 -12.10 -7.24
N GLU A 420 -17.09 -11.69 -6.89
CA GLU A 420 -17.43 -11.27 -5.53
C GLU A 420 -17.30 -12.43 -4.52
N ARG A 421 -17.66 -13.65 -4.90
CA ARG A 421 -17.44 -14.86 -4.10
C ARG A 421 -15.95 -15.10 -3.85
N ARG A 422 -15.12 -15.01 -4.89
CA ARG A 422 -13.68 -15.14 -4.77
C ARG A 422 -13.08 -14.03 -3.89
N LEU A 423 -13.61 -12.82 -3.98
CA LEU A 423 -13.17 -11.71 -3.15
C LEU A 423 -13.41 -11.95 -1.66
N LEU A 424 -14.58 -12.51 -1.30
CA LEU A 424 -14.87 -12.95 0.07
C LEU A 424 -13.94 -14.09 0.51
N TYR A 425 -13.76 -15.10 -0.31
CA TYR A 425 -12.82 -16.19 -0.04
C TYR A 425 -11.40 -15.64 0.24
N VAL A 426 -10.91 -14.73 -0.59
CA VAL A 426 -9.61 -14.07 -0.38
C VAL A 426 -9.59 -13.33 0.95
N ALA A 427 -10.61 -12.54 1.27
CA ALA A 427 -10.66 -11.76 2.50
C ALA A 427 -10.58 -12.65 3.76
N TYR A 428 -11.35 -13.73 3.79
CA TYR A 428 -11.35 -14.67 4.92
C TYR A 428 -10.01 -15.37 5.09
N THR A 429 -9.40 -15.81 3.98
CA THR A 429 -8.10 -16.51 4.00
C THR A 429 -6.91 -15.61 4.33
N ARG A 430 -7.11 -14.32 4.60
CA ARG A 430 -6.03 -13.43 5.09
C ARG A 430 -5.77 -13.58 6.58
N ALA A 431 -6.71 -14.14 7.34
CA ALA A 431 -6.53 -14.39 8.77
C ALA A 431 -5.64 -15.62 9.01
N LYS A 432 -4.71 -15.51 9.97
CA LYS A 432 -3.89 -16.64 10.45
C LYS A 432 -4.49 -17.29 11.68
N LYS A 433 -4.87 -16.49 12.69
CA LYS A 433 -5.27 -16.96 14.01
C LYS A 433 -6.74 -16.67 14.34
N TYR A 434 -7.19 -15.44 14.13
CA TYR A 434 -8.53 -14.98 14.54
C TYR A 434 -9.28 -14.34 13.39
N LEU A 435 -10.56 -14.70 13.25
CA LEU A 435 -11.45 -14.16 12.22
C LEU A 435 -12.77 -13.70 12.86
N PHE A 436 -13.10 -12.43 12.70
CA PHE A 436 -14.34 -11.81 13.15
C PHE A 436 -15.14 -11.36 11.94
N VAL A 437 -16.32 -11.91 11.74
CA VAL A 437 -17.18 -11.64 10.60
C VAL A 437 -18.46 -10.99 11.05
N TYR A 438 -18.69 -9.78 10.59
CA TYR A 438 -19.93 -9.05 10.82
C TYR A 438 -20.81 -9.15 9.57
N LYS A 439 -21.88 -9.92 9.64
CA LYS A 439 -22.83 -10.06 8.53
C LYS A 439 -23.72 -8.82 8.45
N GLY A 440 -23.80 -8.26 7.25
CA GLY A 440 -24.71 -7.17 6.93
C GLY A 440 -26.04 -7.68 6.36
N ASN A 441 -27.10 -6.89 6.52
CA ASN A 441 -28.38 -7.14 5.88
C ASN A 441 -28.41 -6.45 4.51
N ARG A 442 -28.81 -7.18 3.47
CA ARG A 442 -28.87 -6.71 2.08
C ARG A 442 -29.77 -5.47 1.90
N GLU A 443 -30.93 -5.44 2.51
CA GLU A 443 -31.87 -4.32 2.40
C GLU A 443 -31.27 -3.02 2.93
N ARG A 444 -30.60 -3.07 4.10
CA ARG A 444 -29.90 -1.91 4.66
C ARG A 444 -28.63 -1.54 3.89
N ALA A 445 -27.99 -2.49 3.23
CA ALA A 445 -26.82 -2.17 2.39
C ALA A 445 -27.25 -1.37 1.15
N VAL A 446 -28.35 -1.73 0.53
CA VAL A 446 -28.95 -0.97 -0.59
C VAL A 446 -29.41 0.41 -0.12
N GLU A 447 -30.10 0.49 1.03
CA GLU A 447 -30.46 1.77 1.65
C GLU A 447 -29.23 2.60 2.05
N ASN A 448 -28.18 1.99 2.58
CA ASN A 448 -26.93 2.67 2.88
C ASN A 448 -26.18 3.09 1.62
N MET A 449 -26.14 2.29 0.57
CA MET A 449 -25.59 2.71 -0.73
C MET A 449 -26.41 3.89 -1.32
N GLN A 450 -27.72 3.83 -1.25
CA GLN A 450 -28.58 4.97 -1.63
C GLN A 450 -28.40 6.16 -0.69
N ARG A 451 -28.26 5.94 0.60
CA ARG A 451 -27.89 6.99 1.57
C ARG A 451 -26.47 7.52 1.32
N PHE A 452 -25.48 6.70 1.01
CA PHE A 452 -24.12 7.14 0.66
C PHE A 452 -24.09 7.92 -0.66
N THR A 453 -25.00 7.68 -1.58
CA THR A 453 -25.16 8.49 -2.79
C THR A 453 -26.02 9.74 -2.58
N SER A 454 -26.90 9.75 -1.55
CA SER A 454 -27.78 10.87 -1.20
C SER A 454 -27.32 11.70 0.01
N LEU A 455 -26.27 11.29 0.72
CA LEU A 455 -25.76 12.02 1.88
C LEU A 455 -24.97 13.25 1.43
N GLU A 456 -25.70 14.31 1.25
CA GLU A 456 -25.17 15.67 1.10
C GLU A 456 -24.35 16.13 2.31
N ASP A 457 -24.46 15.46 3.48
CA ASP A 457 -23.94 15.90 4.77
C ASP A 457 -22.71 15.15 5.29
N GLN A 458 -22.20 14.14 4.60
CA GLN A 458 -21.05 13.37 5.07
C GLN A 458 -19.88 13.44 4.09
N TRP A 459 -18.77 13.95 4.56
CA TRP A 459 -17.61 14.29 3.75
C TRP A 459 -16.44 13.39 4.10
N GLY A 460 -16.35 12.24 3.42
CA GLY A 460 -15.17 11.41 3.48
C GLY A 460 -14.01 12.10 2.75
N ILE A 461 -12.95 12.40 3.45
CA ILE A 461 -11.73 12.79 2.79
C ILE A 461 -10.94 11.54 2.41
N ARG A 462 -10.83 11.35 1.12
CA ARG A 462 -9.89 10.47 0.46
C ARG A 462 -8.61 11.21 0.09
N GLU A 463 -8.48 12.51 0.40
CA GLU A 463 -7.55 13.31 -0.37
C GLU A 463 -6.18 13.44 0.25
N ARG A 464 -5.27 12.78 -0.38
CA ARG A 464 -3.84 12.92 -0.44
C ARG A 464 -3.35 14.22 -1.07
N LYS A 465 -4.25 15.04 -1.64
CA LYS A 465 -3.89 16.26 -2.34
C LYS A 465 -3.77 17.46 -1.43
N VAL A 466 -4.01 17.26 -0.15
CA VAL A 466 -3.71 18.25 0.84
C VAL A 466 -2.20 18.26 1.04
N GLY A 467 -1.52 19.16 0.41
CA GLY A 467 -0.08 19.32 0.55
C GLY A 467 0.79 18.86 -0.61
N LEU A 468 0.35 17.92 -1.43
CA LEU A 468 1.09 17.49 -2.63
C LEU A 468 0.75 18.30 -3.87
N ASP A 469 -0.32 19.06 -3.80
CA ASP A 469 -0.70 19.95 -4.84
C ASP A 469 0.06 21.28 -4.66
N ASN A 470 0.31 21.90 -5.76
CA ASN A 470 1.04 23.13 -5.98
C ASN A 470 0.67 24.30 -5.09
N TYR A 471 -0.58 24.34 -4.65
CA TYR A 471 -1.08 25.39 -3.79
C TYR A 471 -0.55 25.26 -2.38
N ASN A 472 -0.38 24.04 -1.87
CA ASN A 472 0.05 23.83 -0.50
C ASN A 472 1.55 24.05 -0.33
N ILE A 473 2.37 23.65 -1.30
CA ILE A 473 3.81 23.98 -1.31
C ILE A 473 3.98 25.50 -1.39
N GLY A 474 3.24 26.15 -2.29
CA GLY A 474 3.24 27.61 -2.39
C GLY A 474 2.68 28.30 -1.16
N PHE A 475 1.69 27.72 -0.51
CA PHE A 475 1.11 28.22 0.70
C PHE A 475 2.04 28.12 1.89
N ASN A 476 2.60 26.95 2.16
CA ASN A 476 3.58 26.75 3.24
C ASN A 476 4.83 27.62 3.04
N ALA A 477 5.25 27.83 1.79
CA ALA A 477 6.34 28.71 1.45
C ALA A 477 5.99 30.20 1.60
N ARG A 478 4.74 30.61 1.30
CA ARG A 478 4.26 32.00 1.46
C ARG A 478 4.10 32.42 2.92
N PHE A 479 3.67 31.54 3.78
CA PHE A 479 3.47 31.81 5.20
C PHE A 479 4.77 31.78 6.00
N LYS A 480 5.88 32.13 5.34
CA LYS A 480 7.15 32.53 5.93
C LYS A 480 7.57 31.64 7.07
N PHE A 481 7.74 30.36 6.85
CA PHE A 481 8.26 29.52 7.92
C PHE A 481 7.36 29.32 9.16
N HIS A 482 6.39 30.18 9.47
CA HIS A 482 5.58 30.00 10.67
C HIS A 482 4.72 28.76 10.61
N GLY A 483 3.99 28.54 9.52
CA GLY A 483 3.24 27.31 9.31
C GLY A 483 4.14 26.08 9.20
N ASN A 484 5.28 26.22 8.51
CA ASN A 484 6.24 25.13 8.37
C ASN A 484 6.96 24.78 9.67
N LYS A 485 7.29 25.77 10.52
CA LYS A 485 7.79 25.55 11.89
C LYS A 485 6.74 24.84 12.74
N ALA A 486 5.47 25.24 12.67
CA ALA A 486 4.39 24.54 13.38
C ALA A 486 4.30 23.09 12.94
N ILE A 487 4.35 22.81 11.62
CA ILE A 487 4.35 21.44 11.08
C ILE A 487 5.60 20.68 11.52
N ALA A 488 6.78 21.30 11.48
CA ALA A 488 8.03 20.67 11.85
C ALA A 488 8.10 20.23 13.32
N TYR A 489 7.51 21.01 14.23
CA TYR A 489 7.72 20.81 15.66
C TYR A 489 6.43 20.51 16.46
N ASN A 490 5.28 21.03 16.06
CA ASN A 490 4.08 21.04 16.89
C ASN A 490 3.00 20.06 16.40
N VAL A 491 2.97 19.73 15.11
CA VAL A 491 1.96 18.84 14.55
C VAL A 491 2.32 17.39 14.81
N ARG A 492 1.38 16.66 15.38
CA ARG A 492 1.48 15.22 15.65
C ARG A 492 0.56 14.44 14.72
N LYS A 493 0.98 13.24 14.33
CA LYS A 493 0.08 12.25 13.71
C LYS A 493 -1.13 12.04 14.62
N ASN A 494 -2.31 12.00 14.01
CA ASN A 494 -3.61 11.87 14.67
C ASN A 494 -4.13 13.14 15.41
N ASP A 495 -3.43 14.26 15.34
CA ASP A 495 -3.97 15.50 15.87
C ASP A 495 -5.25 15.92 15.12
N PRO A 496 -6.26 16.42 15.81
CA PRO A 496 -7.45 16.93 15.16
C PRO A 496 -7.15 18.20 14.38
N VAL A 497 -7.75 18.31 13.21
CA VAL A 497 -7.67 19.49 12.36
C VAL A 497 -9.06 19.90 11.89
N ILE A 498 -9.24 21.17 11.60
CA ILE A 498 -10.46 21.71 11.03
C ILE A 498 -10.16 22.33 9.66
N ILE A 499 -11.16 22.33 8.78
CA ILE A 499 -11.08 22.99 7.48
C ILE A 499 -12.01 24.20 7.54
N LYS A 500 -11.44 25.40 7.41
CA LYS A 500 -12.18 26.67 7.54
C LYS A 500 -12.03 27.52 6.29
N ARG A 501 -13.14 28.11 5.86
CA ARG A 501 -13.21 29.05 4.77
C ARG A 501 -12.40 30.32 5.10
N TYR A 502 -11.65 30.78 4.09
CA TYR A 502 -10.92 32.04 4.14
C TYR A 502 -11.23 32.85 2.89
N ILE A 503 -11.57 34.11 3.05
CA ILE A 503 -11.79 35.07 1.97
C ILE A 503 -10.62 36.06 1.99
N GLY A 504 -9.82 36.06 0.95
CA GLY A 504 -8.69 36.97 0.75
C GLY A 504 -8.90 37.88 -0.44
N MET A 505 -8.00 38.84 -0.61
CA MET A 505 -7.93 39.71 -1.79
C MET A 505 -6.69 39.37 -2.60
N ASP A 506 -6.82 39.28 -3.91
CA ASP A 506 -5.68 39.12 -4.81
C ASP A 506 -4.88 40.46 -4.94
N LYS A 507 -3.77 40.42 -5.68
CA LYS A 507 -2.93 41.61 -5.89
C LYS A 507 -3.64 42.75 -6.63
N ILE A 508 -4.82 42.49 -7.21
CA ILE A 508 -5.61 43.42 -8.02
C ILE A 508 -6.90 43.81 -7.26
N GLY A 509 -7.01 43.42 -5.97
CA GLY A 509 -8.16 43.75 -5.13
C GLY A 509 -9.42 42.90 -5.38
N ARG A 510 -9.32 41.76 -6.11
CA ARG A 510 -10.46 40.85 -6.31
C ARG A 510 -10.53 39.83 -5.19
N PRO A 511 -11.72 39.58 -4.65
CA PRO A 511 -11.89 38.58 -3.60
C PRO A 511 -11.63 37.16 -4.15
N PHE A 512 -10.95 36.34 -3.35
CA PHE A 512 -10.81 34.93 -3.61
C PHE A 512 -11.11 34.11 -2.36
N THR A 513 -11.69 32.94 -2.53
CA THR A 513 -12.01 32.03 -1.45
C THR A 513 -11.04 30.86 -1.46
N THR A 514 -10.56 30.49 -0.28
CA THR A 514 -9.78 29.26 -0.05
C THR A 514 -10.28 28.57 1.22
N TYR A 515 -9.86 27.32 1.42
CA TYR A 515 -10.15 26.55 2.62
C TYR A 515 -8.85 26.15 3.30
N ASN A 516 -8.62 26.72 4.48
CA ASN A 516 -7.42 26.50 5.26
C ASN A 516 -7.59 25.30 6.19
N ILE A 517 -6.55 24.50 6.31
CA ILE A 517 -6.44 23.43 7.30
C ILE A 517 -5.78 24.03 8.53
N ILE A 518 -6.46 23.95 9.67
CA ILE A 518 -6.07 24.62 10.91
C ILE A 518 -5.86 23.56 11.99
N HIS A 519 -4.68 23.61 12.62
CA HIS A 519 -4.29 22.83 13.79
C HIS A 519 -3.99 23.80 14.96
N ASN A 520 -4.69 23.67 16.08
CA ASN A 520 -4.49 24.51 17.27
C ASN A 520 -4.36 26.02 16.94
N GLY A 521 -5.26 26.54 16.12
CA GLY A 521 -5.25 27.94 15.68
C GLY A 521 -4.21 28.31 14.63
N SER A 522 -3.27 27.43 14.31
CA SER A 522 -2.26 27.65 13.28
C SER A 522 -2.68 27.06 11.94
N ILE A 523 -2.46 27.78 10.85
CA ILE A 523 -2.72 27.27 9.51
C ILE A 523 -1.56 26.33 9.13
N VAL A 524 -1.88 25.06 8.89
CA VAL A 524 -0.90 24.02 8.56
C VAL A 524 -1.02 23.53 7.11
N GLY A 525 -2.07 23.95 6.41
CA GLY A 525 -2.26 23.62 5.00
C GLY A 525 -3.45 24.36 4.40
N GLN A 526 -3.72 24.08 3.15
CA GLN A 526 -4.82 24.62 2.39
C GLN A 526 -5.35 23.55 1.43
N LEU A 527 -6.67 23.44 1.27
CA LEU A 527 -7.23 22.56 0.27
C LEU A 527 -6.84 23.02 -1.15
N SER A 528 -6.51 22.06 -1.99
CA SER A 528 -6.33 22.30 -3.40
C SER A 528 -7.65 22.69 -4.07
N ARG A 529 -7.61 23.63 -5.04
CA ARG A 529 -8.77 23.96 -5.87
C ARG A 529 -9.23 22.80 -6.76
N SER A 530 -8.35 21.85 -7.04
CA SER A 530 -8.69 20.63 -7.77
C SER A 530 -9.27 19.54 -6.86
N SER A 531 -9.33 19.79 -5.57
CA SER A 531 -9.91 18.90 -4.57
C SER A 531 -11.42 18.81 -4.72
N SER A 532 -11.95 17.59 -4.68
CA SER A 532 -13.40 17.37 -4.68
C SER A 532 -14.07 18.03 -3.49
N ILE A 533 -13.38 18.09 -2.36
CA ILE A 533 -13.86 18.74 -1.13
C ILE A 533 -13.92 20.25 -1.29
N ASP A 534 -12.86 20.89 -1.82
CA ASP A 534 -12.88 22.32 -2.09
C ASP A 534 -14.06 22.69 -3.00
N HIS A 535 -14.26 21.92 -4.08
CA HIS A 535 -15.37 22.12 -5.00
C HIS A 535 -16.73 22.00 -4.30
N ARG A 536 -16.94 20.94 -3.54
CA ARG A 536 -18.20 20.70 -2.81
C ARG A 536 -18.46 21.74 -1.73
N MET A 537 -17.44 22.14 -0.96
CA MET A 537 -17.57 23.20 0.06
C MET A 537 -17.96 24.54 -0.57
N ARG A 538 -17.41 24.86 -1.75
CA ARG A 538 -17.80 26.07 -2.49
C ARG A 538 -19.21 26.00 -2.98
N THR A 539 -19.60 24.89 -3.60
CA THR A 539 -20.95 24.70 -4.17
C THR A 539 -22.03 24.78 -3.10
N ASN A 540 -21.78 24.22 -1.92
CA ASN A 540 -22.74 24.20 -0.81
C ASN A 540 -22.53 25.34 0.20
N ASN A 541 -21.65 26.30 -0.09
CA ASN A 541 -21.36 27.45 0.75
C ASN A 541 -20.95 27.09 2.20
N ILE A 542 -20.21 26.00 2.39
CA ILE A 542 -19.81 25.52 3.71
C ILE A 542 -18.64 26.35 4.24
N GLU A 543 -18.75 26.80 5.48
CA GLU A 543 -17.72 27.63 6.12
C GLU A 543 -16.71 26.85 6.95
N LEU A 544 -17.15 25.75 7.55
CA LEU A 544 -16.33 24.95 8.48
C LEU A 544 -16.66 23.47 8.33
N LEU A 545 -15.64 22.65 8.32
CA LEU A 545 -15.72 21.20 8.48
C LEU A 545 -14.81 20.74 9.62
N THR A 546 -15.29 19.82 10.43
CA THR A 546 -14.57 19.17 11.54
C THR A 546 -14.50 17.66 11.31
N GLY A 547 -13.85 16.91 12.19
CA GLY A 547 -13.78 15.45 12.11
C GLY A 547 -12.58 14.90 11.32
N PHE A 548 -11.60 15.76 11.02
CA PHE A 548 -10.36 15.36 10.34
C PHE A 548 -9.19 15.28 11.29
N PHE A 549 -8.23 14.44 10.95
CA PHE A 549 -7.01 14.20 11.71
C PHE A 549 -5.80 14.22 10.78
N VAL A 550 -4.66 14.58 11.33
CA VAL A 550 -3.38 14.43 10.64
C VAL A 550 -3.11 12.94 10.44
N SER A 551 -3.06 12.49 9.20
CA SER A 551 -2.69 11.11 8.88
C SER A 551 -1.19 10.93 8.90
N ASP A 552 -0.45 11.85 8.31
CA ASP A 552 1.00 11.81 8.24
C ASP A 552 1.60 13.22 8.08
N VAL A 553 2.88 13.35 8.41
CA VAL A 553 3.68 14.55 8.16
C VAL A 553 4.91 14.13 7.36
N PHE A 554 5.15 14.76 6.22
CA PHE A 554 6.25 14.39 5.32
C PHE A 554 6.96 15.62 4.74
N TYR A 555 8.16 15.43 4.22
CA TYR A 555 8.92 16.50 3.56
C TYR A 555 8.70 16.49 2.04
N TRP A 556 8.81 17.67 1.45
CA TRP A 556 8.80 17.89 0.01
C TRP A 556 10.00 18.76 -0.35
N SER A 557 10.90 18.27 -1.19
CA SER A 557 12.10 19.00 -1.55
C SER A 557 11.85 20.02 -2.68
N TYR A 558 12.71 21.03 -2.76
CA TYR A 558 12.68 21.97 -3.87
C TYR A 558 12.95 21.25 -5.22
N GLN A 559 13.82 20.22 -5.20
CA GLN A 559 14.09 19.40 -6.38
C GLN A 559 12.84 18.64 -6.85
N ASP A 560 12.03 18.08 -5.92
CA ASP A 560 10.75 17.44 -6.27
C ASP A 560 9.81 18.41 -7.01
N THR A 561 9.83 19.69 -6.59
CA THR A 561 9.05 20.74 -7.26
C THR A 561 9.54 20.99 -8.67
N LEU A 562 10.85 21.10 -8.88
CA LEU A 562 11.44 21.28 -10.20
C LEU A 562 11.12 20.10 -11.14
N ASP A 563 11.15 18.89 -10.62
CA ASP A 563 10.83 17.68 -11.40
C ASP A 563 9.34 17.58 -11.72
N ALA A 564 8.47 18.04 -10.81
CA ALA A 564 7.04 18.17 -11.06
C ALA A 564 6.74 19.22 -12.14
N ASP A 565 7.43 20.37 -12.09
CA ASP A 565 7.29 21.45 -13.10
C ASP A 565 7.71 20.95 -14.50
N LYS A 566 8.83 20.23 -14.62
CA LYS A 566 9.29 19.63 -15.87
C LYS A 566 8.27 18.63 -16.44
N ARG A 567 7.72 17.76 -15.57
CA ARG A 567 6.69 16.78 -16.01
C ARG A 567 5.45 17.49 -16.52
N LYS A 568 4.99 18.55 -15.84
CA LYS A 568 3.81 19.32 -16.22
C LYS A 568 4.02 20.11 -17.51
N GLU A 569 5.21 20.64 -17.72
CA GLU A 569 5.59 21.29 -18.97
C GLU A 569 5.60 20.29 -20.14
N LYS A 570 6.15 19.11 -19.95
CA LYS A 570 6.12 18.02 -20.94
C LYS A 570 4.69 17.59 -21.27
N GLU A 571 3.81 17.51 -20.26
CA GLU A 571 2.40 17.19 -20.43
C GLU A 571 1.66 18.30 -21.20
N PHE A 572 1.94 19.56 -20.90
CA PHE A 572 1.39 20.71 -21.64
C PHE A 572 1.80 20.66 -23.12
N LEU A 573 3.05 20.36 -23.41
CA LEU A 573 3.53 20.23 -24.80
C LEU A 573 2.86 19.07 -25.55
N LYS A 574 2.55 17.97 -24.87
CA LYS A 574 1.84 16.82 -25.46
C LYS A 574 0.34 17.10 -25.66
N ASN A 575 -0.32 17.77 -24.74
CA ASN A 575 -1.75 18.04 -24.78
C ASN A 575 -2.11 19.45 -24.25
N PRO A 576 -1.90 20.51 -25.04
CA PRO A 576 -2.19 21.88 -24.60
C PRO A 576 -3.67 22.13 -24.26
N ALA A 577 -4.59 21.38 -24.86
CA ALA A 577 -6.03 21.51 -24.62
C ALA A 577 -6.42 21.18 -23.17
N LYS A 578 -5.74 20.22 -22.55
CA LYS A 578 -5.92 19.88 -21.12
C LYS A 578 -5.65 21.06 -20.19
N PHE A 579 -4.90 22.04 -20.65
CA PHE A 579 -4.52 23.26 -19.91
C PHE A 579 -5.19 24.51 -20.48
N ASN A 580 -6.27 24.36 -21.24
CA ASN A 580 -6.94 25.47 -21.92
C ASN A 580 -5.96 26.34 -22.74
N PHE A 581 -4.98 25.72 -23.38
CA PHE A 581 -3.93 26.36 -24.18
C PHE A 581 -3.08 27.41 -23.41
N LYS A 582 -3.10 27.40 -22.09
CA LYS A 582 -2.26 28.27 -21.25
C LYS A 582 -1.13 27.48 -20.62
N LYS A 583 0.11 27.89 -20.89
CA LYS A 583 1.28 27.28 -20.24
C LYS A 583 1.15 27.38 -18.71
N PRO A 584 1.26 26.26 -17.99
CA PRO A 584 1.17 26.28 -16.54
C PRO A 584 2.31 27.08 -15.92
N GLU A 585 2.00 27.89 -14.91
CA GLU A 585 3.02 28.61 -14.15
C GLU A 585 3.87 27.62 -13.33
N PRO A 586 5.21 27.72 -13.39
CA PRO A 586 6.06 26.83 -12.61
C PRO A 586 5.85 26.98 -11.10
N PHE A 587 5.83 25.88 -10.38
CA PHE A 587 5.60 25.86 -8.93
C PHE A 587 6.79 26.35 -8.14
N ALA A 588 7.98 26.13 -8.69
CA ALA A 588 9.22 26.65 -8.12
C ALA A 588 9.18 28.17 -7.86
N THR A 589 8.41 28.94 -8.64
CA THR A 589 8.24 30.39 -8.44
C THR A 589 7.49 30.74 -7.15
N LYS A 590 6.74 29.79 -6.58
CA LYS A 590 5.94 29.99 -5.36
C LYS A 590 6.70 29.76 -4.07
N TRP A 591 7.90 29.21 -4.14
CA TRP A 591 8.74 29.00 -2.97
C TRP A 591 9.32 30.32 -2.48
N CYS A 592 9.22 30.59 -1.18
CA CYS A 592 9.90 31.74 -0.58
C CYS A 592 11.42 31.49 -0.52
N GLU A 593 12.18 32.57 -0.33
CA GLU A 593 13.65 32.50 -0.32
C GLU A 593 14.17 31.56 0.76
N ASP A 594 13.60 31.64 1.97
CA ASP A 594 14.04 30.82 3.10
C ASP A 594 13.79 29.32 2.87
N ALA A 595 12.62 28.97 2.31
CA ALA A 595 12.33 27.59 1.95
C ALA A 595 13.25 27.06 0.83
N ARG A 596 13.61 27.91 -0.13
CA ARG A 596 14.60 27.55 -1.16
C ARG A 596 15.98 27.31 -0.58
N LYS A 597 16.42 28.16 0.36
CA LYS A 597 17.70 27.98 1.05
C LYS A 597 17.73 26.71 1.89
N GLN A 598 16.63 26.39 2.55
CA GLN A 598 16.48 25.14 3.30
C GLN A 598 16.43 23.92 2.37
N GLY A 599 15.95 24.08 1.15
CA GLY A 599 15.84 23.01 0.14
C GLY A 599 14.61 22.11 0.29
N TYR A 600 13.80 22.24 1.35
CA TYR A 600 12.59 21.45 1.58
C TYR A 600 11.57 22.20 2.45
N VAL A 601 10.35 21.68 2.47
CA VAL A 601 9.25 22.09 3.37
C VAL A 601 8.58 20.84 3.93
N PHE A 602 7.94 20.95 5.10
CA PHE A 602 7.06 19.89 5.62
C PHE A 602 5.62 20.13 5.18
N ILE A 603 4.92 19.03 4.93
CA ILE A 603 3.54 19.00 4.48
C ILE A 603 2.75 18.06 5.39
N VAL A 604 1.51 18.45 5.67
CA VAL A 604 0.56 17.64 6.44
C VAL A 604 -0.39 16.95 5.50
N ASP A 605 -0.53 15.65 5.63
CA ASP A 605 -1.61 14.88 5.04
C ASP A 605 -2.71 14.68 6.07
N ILE A 606 -3.97 14.71 5.64
CA ILE A 606 -5.11 14.59 6.54
C ILE A 606 -6.07 13.50 6.06
N ALA A 607 -6.68 12.82 7.01
CA ALA A 607 -7.71 11.82 6.75
C ALA A 607 -8.83 11.97 7.77
N GLY A 608 -10.01 11.50 7.42
CA GLY A 608 -11.15 11.52 8.31
C GLY A 608 -12.47 11.65 7.59
N TYR A 609 -13.51 11.84 8.40
CA TYR A 609 -14.87 11.97 7.94
C TYR A 609 -15.45 13.27 8.48
N GLY A 610 -15.60 14.26 7.61
CA GLY A 610 -16.02 15.60 7.99
C GLY A 610 -17.52 15.72 8.25
N LYS A 611 -17.84 16.57 9.20
CA LYS A 611 -19.22 17.02 9.49
C LYS A 611 -19.26 18.54 9.47
#